data_007da88817fd98a2ba3da2d0e932aeab
#
_entry.id   007da88817fd98a2ba3da2d0e932aeab
#
_cell.length_a   1.000
_cell.length_b   1.000
_cell.length_c   1.000
_cell.angle_alpha   90.00
_cell.angle_beta   90.00
_cell.angle_gamma   90.00
#
_symmetry.space_group_name_H-M   'P 1'
#
loop_
_entity.id
_entity.type
_entity.pdbx_description
1 polymer ?
#
loop_
_entity_poly.entity_id
_entity_poly.type
_entity_poly.pdbx_seq_one_letter_code
_entity_poly.pdbx_strand_id
1 'polypeptide(L)'
;MRILIIALSGIGDALLFTPAASLIRKNLPNAKVDALVMFKGAKEIYEHSRLFDEIFYHDFLHEPLARSIRVILNLRRKYDASINVYPANRKEYNVIQFLIGAKKRGAIKYLRRNFLELGFLNNARIAENDLLHNVQENIHLSENLFNFSPGEEPDLILPLTERDHSFAKNFLNGAGIKETDALIGFHAGSATFKNQIKRRWEPQKFAELARLLVDKENAHVLIFGGPEEADLKTEILQAVGSPNVLIPAGDTIAKSAALINRCDAFVTNDSGMMHLASAMKTPTVAIIGPTNTNYIHPWHTEYEIASLFLECSPCFIYSPRPLKCFRKDVKFKCIRELTVEMVYQKVLHLLGRNRTR
;
A
#
# COMPACT_ATOMS: atom_id res chain seq x y z
N MET A 1 27.00 -4.01 -12.43
CA MET A 1 26.13 -4.98 -11.72
C MET A 1 24.70 -4.84 -12.26
N ARG A 2 23.99 -5.97 -12.44
CA ARG A 2 22.57 -5.97 -12.82
C ARG A 2 21.71 -6.53 -11.68
N ILE A 3 20.69 -5.80 -11.29
CA ILE A 3 19.81 -6.12 -10.16
C ILE A 3 18.38 -6.23 -10.68
N LEU A 4 17.63 -7.26 -10.25
CA LEU A 4 16.21 -7.41 -10.53
C LEU A 4 15.40 -7.29 -9.24
N ILE A 5 14.48 -6.36 -9.20
CA ILE A 5 13.50 -6.22 -8.12
C ILE A 5 12.24 -6.96 -8.52
N ILE A 6 11.79 -7.91 -7.70
CA ILE A 6 10.64 -8.78 -7.95
C ILE A 6 9.51 -8.35 -7.03
N ALA A 7 8.57 -7.53 -7.55
CA ALA A 7 7.43 -6.95 -6.82
C ALA A 7 6.12 -7.58 -7.32
N LEU A 8 5.84 -8.80 -6.86
CA LEU A 8 4.64 -9.56 -7.26
C LEU A 8 3.48 -9.43 -6.27
N SER A 9 3.63 -8.61 -5.23
CA SER A 9 2.59 -8.28 -4.25
C SER A 9 1.81 -7.02 -4.68
N GLY A 10 0.95 -6.49 -3.80
CA GLY A 10 0.07 -5.37 -4.09
C GLY A 10 0.77 -4.04 -4.40
N ILE A 11 -0.03 -3.05 -4.82
CA ILE A 11 0.47 -1.69 -5.14
C ILE A 11 1.11 -1.03 -3.91
N GLY A 12 0.55 -1.26 -2.71
CA GLY A 12 1.12 -0.76 -1.46
C GLY A 12 2.52 -1.31 -1.20
N ASP A 13 2.71 -2.62 -1.41
CA ASP A 13 4.01 -3.27 -1.20
C ASP A 13 5.07 -2.75 -2.19
N ALA A 14 4.67 -2.49 -3.45
CA ALA A 14 5.54 -1.87 -4.44
C ALA A 14 5.98 -0.46 -4.01
N LEU A 15 5.05 0.35 -3.47
CA LEU A 15 5.34 1.69 -2.97
C LEU A 15 6.27 1.64 -1.74
N LEU A 16 6.02 0.72 -0.80
CA LEU A 16 6.84 0.50 0.39
C LEU A 16 8.29 0.04 0.08
N PHE A 17 8.57 -0.41 -1.14
CA PHE A 17 9.93 -0.73 -1.58
C PHE A 17 10.69 0.47 -2.15
N THR A 18 10.03 1.57 -2.50
CA THR A 18 10.69 2.72 -3.14
C THR A 18 11.81 3.35 -2.30
N PRO A 19 11.74 3.42 -0.95
CA PRO A 19 12.86 3.85 -0.12
C PRO A 19 14.10 2.96 -0.28
N ALA A 20 13.94 1.64 -0.24
CA ALA A 20 15.04 0.70 -0.46
C ALA A 20 15.61 0.82 -1.88
N ALA A 21 14.77 1.01 -2.90
CA ALA A 21 15.20 1.24 -4.27
C ALA A 21 16.02 2.53 -4.42
N SER A 22 15.64 3.60 -3.71
CA SER A 22 16.41 4.87 -3.72
C SER A 22 17.79 4.70 -3.10
N LEU A 23 17.89 3.94 -2.01
CA LEU A 23 19.18 3.61 -1.39
C LEU A 23 20.06 2.74 -2.30
N ILE A 24 19.46 1.80 -3.03
CA ILE A 24 20.18 1.01 -4.05
C ILE A 24 20.74 1.96 -5.14
N ARG A 25 19.95 2.91 -5.62
CA ARG A 25 20.42 3.89 -6.62
C ARG A 25 21.53 4.79 -6.08
N LYS A 26 21.38 5.29 -4.84
CA LYS A 26 22.36 6.15 -4.18
C LYS A 26 23.70 5.45 -4.02
N ASN A 27 23.69 4.21 -3.51
CA ASN A 27 24.90 3.48 -3.16
C ASN A 27 25.52 2.71 -4.35
N LEU A 28 24.73 2.43 -5.40
CA LEU A 28 25.18 1.70 -6.59
C LEU A 28 24.81 2.48 -7.88
N PRO A 29 25.36 3.69 -8.09
CA PRO A 29 24.95 4.58 -9.19
C PRO A 29 25.17 3.98 -10.58
N ASN A 30 26.12 3.05 -10.72
CA ASN A 30 26.43 2.37 -11.98
C ASN A 30 25.72 1.02 -12.16
N ALA A 31 24.84 0.63 -11.23
CA ALA A 31 24.07 -0.59 -11.35
C ALA A 31 22.88 -0.39 -12.30
N LYS A 32 22.61 -1.37 -13.16
CA LYS A 32 21.33 -1.47 -13.86
C LYS A 32 20.32 -2.14 -12.93
N VAL A 33 19.23 -1.43 -12.59
CA VAL A 33 18.18 -1.89 -11.69
C VAL A 33 16.88 -2.02 -12.47
N ASP A 34 16.50 -3.25 -12.78
CA ASP A 34 15.26 -3.58 -13.48
C ASP A 34 14.20 -4.07 -12.46
N ALA A 35 12.91 -3.97 -12.80
CA ALA A 35 11.82 -4.47 -11.97
C ALA A 35 10.93 -5.46 -12.73
N LEU A 36 10.46 -6.50 -12.04
CA LEU A 36 9.39 -7.39 -12.49
C LEU A 36 8.18 -7.18 -11.59
N VAL A 37 7.06 -6.75 -12.17
CA VAL A 37 5.83 -6.43 -11.46
C VAL A 37 4.64 -7.22 -12.00
N MET A 38 3.66 -7.55 -11.14
CA MET A 38 2.48 -8.31 -11.52
C MET A 38 1.22 -7.45 -11.67
N PHE A 39 1.16 -6.29 -11.03
CA PHE A 39 0.01 -5.40 -11.06
C PHE A 39 0.29 -4.13 -11.86
N LYS A 40 -0.70 -3.67 -12.64
CA LYS A 40 -0.58 -2.43 -13.44
C LYS A 40 -0.29 -1.21 -12.58
N GLY A 41 -0.93 -1.09 -11.41
CA GLY A 41 -0.67 0.01 -10.49
C GLY A 41 0.77 0.00 -9.93
N ALA A 42 1.35 -1.18 -9.68
CA ALA A 42 2.76 -1.28 -9.29
C ALA A 42 3.70 -0.84 -10.43
N LYS A 43 3.36 -1.18 -11.68
CA LYS A 43 4.08 -0.70 -12.87
C LYS A 43 4.05 0.83 -12.93
N GLU A 44 2.86 1.44 -12.79
CA GLU A 44 2.68 2.89 -12.82
C GLU A 44 3.50 3.58 -11.72
N ILE A 45 3.47 3.08 -10.48
CA ILE A 45 4.29 3.61 -9.36
C ILE A 45 5.78 3.59 -9.72
N TYR A 46 6.27 2.47 -10.27
CA TYR A 46 7.68 2.34 -10.58
C TYR A 46 8.11 3.20 -11.78
N GLU A 47 7.25 3.38 -12.78
CA GLU A 47 7.48 4.30 -13.90
C GLU A 47 7.58 5.75 -13.42
N HIS A 48 6.68 6.19 -12.53
CA HIS A 48 6.72 7.54 -11.95
C HIS A 48 7.92 7.76 -11.04
N SER A 49 8.32 6.75 -10.26
CA SER A 49 9.44 6.85 -9.33
C SER A 49 10.79 7.13 -9.99
N ARG A 50 10.96 6.73 -11.26
CA ARG A 50 12.21 6.81 -12.03
C ARG A 50 13.39 6.07 -11.37
N LEU A 51 13.10 5.11 -10.50
CA LEU A 51 14.11 4.34 -9.77
C LEU A 51 14.59 3.09 -10.54
N PHE A 52 13.92 2.74 -11.65
CA PHE A 52 14.16 1.51 -12.40
C PHE A 52 14.52 1.82 -13.85
N ASP A 53 15.45 1.05 -14.42
CA ASP A 53 15.89 1.21 -15.83
C ASP A 53 14.90 0.56 -16.79
N GLU A 54 14.41 -0.63 -16.43
CA GLU A 54 13.42 -1.37 -17.22
C GLU A 54 12.39 -2.01 -16.30
N ILE A 55 11.11 -1.93 -16.65
CA ILE A 55 10.01 -2.47 -15.87
C ILE A 55 9.27 -3.51 -16.70
N PHE A 56 9.40 -4.77 -16.30
CA PHE A 56 8.70 -5.90 -16.88
C PHE A 56 7.35 -6.10 -16.18
N TYR A 57 6.27 -5.96 -16.91
CA TYR A 57 4.93 -6.29 -16.41
C TYR A 57 4.48 -7.64 -16.93
N HIS A 58 4.02 -8.52 -16.02
CA HIS A 58 3.37 -9.77 -16.39
C HIS A 58 2.37 -10.22 -15.34
N ASP A 59 1.14 -10.48 -15.75
CA ASP A 59 0.08 -10.97 -14.88
C ASP A 59 0.17 -12.49 -14.71
N PHE A 60 0.93 -12.92 -13.69
CA PHE A 60 1.10 -14.34 -13.37
C PHE A 60 -0.18 -15.05 -12.90
N LEU A 61 -1.26 -14.31 -12.62
CA LEU A 61 -2.53 -14.87 -12.13
C LEU A 61 -3.48 -15.25 -13.26
N HIS A 62 -3.50 -14.47 -14.35
CA HIS A 62 -4.49 -14.61 -15.41
C HIS A 62 -3.89 -14.99 -16.76
N GLU A 63 -2.58 -14.78 -16.96
CA GLU A 63 -1.91 -15.13 -18.19
C GLU A 63 -1.58 -16.63 -18.28
N PRO A 64 -1.59 -17.23 -19.49
CA PRO A 64 -1.25 -18.63 -19.68
C PRO A 64 0.15 -18.99 -19.14
N LEU A 65 0.29 -20.17 -18.56
CA LEU A 65 1.56 -20.67 -17.98
C LEU A 65 2.73 -20.60 -18.98
N ALA A 66 2.48 -20.87 -20.27
CA ALA A 66 3.52 -20.81 -21.30
C ALA A 66 4.09 -19.39 -21.47
N ARG A 67 3.26 -18.34 -21.34
CA ARG A 67 3.72 -16.95 -21.34
C ARG A 67 4.53 -16.62 -20.10
N SER A 68 4.06 -17.08 -18.94
CA SER A 68 4.78 -16.92 -17.66
C SER A 68 6.16 -17.55 -17.71
N ILE A 69 6.26 -18.78 -18.23
CA ILE A 69 7.54 -19.47 -18.43
C ILE A 69 8.44 -18.67 -19.39
N ARG A 70 7.91 -18.15 -20.50
CA ARG A 70 8.68 -17.35 -21.45
C ARG A 70 9.26 -16.10 -20.79
N VAL A 71 8.49 -15.38 -19.98
CA VAL A 71 8.98 -14.20 -19.24
C VAL A 71 10.12 -14.60 -18.30
N ILE A 72 9.95 -15.67 -17.53
CA ILE A 72 10.99 -16.16 -16.62
C ILE A 72 12.27 -16.54 -17.39
N LEU A 73 12.14 -17.27 -18.51
CA LEU A 73 13.28 -17.67 -19.35
C LEU A 73 13.98 -16.46 -19.97
N ASN A 74 13.24 -15.44 -20.37
CA ASN A 74 13.80 -14.19 -20.89
C ASN A 74 14.63 -13.41 -19.85
N LEU A 75 14.33 -13.55 -18.57
CA LEU A 75 15.05 -12.90 -17.46
C LEU A 75 16.16 -13.80 -16.89
N ARG A 76 16.19 -15.08 -17.28
CA ARG A 76 17.04 -16.09 -16.65
C ARG A 76 18.52 -15.80 -16.77
N ARG A 77 19.24 -15.88 -15.66
CA ARG A 77 20.71 -15.72 -15.52
C ARG A 77 21.27 -14.40 -16.08
N LYS A 78 20.41 -13.38 -16.18
CA LYS A 78 20.83 -12.04 -16.65
C LYS A 78 21.22 -11.12 -15.51
N TYR A 79 21.00 -11.50 -14.25
CA TYR A 79 21.15 -10.64 -13.07
C TYR A 79 22.20 -11.20 -12.11
N ASP A 80 22.98 -10.29 -11.54
CA ASP A 80 23.92 -10.61 -10.45
C ASP A 80 23.18 -10.79 -9.13
N ALA A 81 22.15 -9.97 -8.88
CA ALA A 81 21.31 -10.04 -7.69
C ALA A 81 19.82 -9.90 -8.04
N SER A 82 18.95 -10.48 -7.23
CA SER A 82 17.51 -10.22 -7.24
C SER A 82 16.98 -10.07 -5.83
N ILE A 83 15.91 -9.30 -5.64
CA ILE A 83 15.22 -9.08 -4.37
C ILE A 83 13.74 -9.42 -4.56
N ASN A 84 13.19 -10.31 -3.72
CA ASN A 84 11.75 -10.40 -3.51
C ASN A 84 11.31 -9.29 -2.56
N VAL A 85 10.50 -8.35 -3.06
CA VAL A 85 9.95 -7.25 -2.29
C VAL A 85 9.10 -7.79 -1.15
N TYR A 86 9.40 -7.39 0.09
CA TYR A 86 8.61 -7.78 1.26
C TYR A 86 7.30 -6.97 1.34
N PRO A 87 6.16 -7.65 1.62
CA PRO A 87 5.99 -9.07 1.93
C PRO A 87 5.76 -9.94 0.69
N ALA A 88 6.46 -11.07 0.62
CA ALA A 88 6.41 -12.00 -0.51
C ALA A 88 6.40 -13.50 -0.07
N ASN A 89 5.73 -13.83 1.05
CA ASN A 89 5.72 -15.18 1.61
C ASN A 89 4.81 -16.13 0.81
N ARG A 90 5.24 -16.49 -0.41
CA ARG A 90 4.54 -17.41 -1.32
C ARG A 90 5.53 -18.27 -2.08
N LYS A 91 5.23 -19.56 -2.18
CA LYS A 91 6.06 -20.54 -2.91
C LYS A 91 6.24 -20.15 -4.38
N GLU A 92 5.17 -19.63 -5.02
CA GLU A 92 5.21 -19.21 -6.42
C GLU A 92 6.27 -18.11 -6.63
N TYR A 93 6.35 -17.12 -5.75
CA TYR A 93 7.30 -16.01 -5.85
C TYR A 93 8.74 -16.49 -5.62
N ASN A 94 8.94 -17.38 -4.65
CA ASN A 94 10.24 -17.99 -4.39
C ASN A 94 10.71 -18.87 -5.56
N VAL A 95 9.80 -19.63 -6.20
CA VAL A 95 10.09 -20.42 -7.39
C VAL A 95 10.45 -19.52 -8.59
N ILE A 96 9.67 -18.46 -8.84
CA ILE A 96 9.97 -17.50 -9.91
C ILE A 96 11.37 -16.91 -9.73
N GLN A 97 11.71 -16.43 -8.53
CA GLN A 97 13.03 -15.88 -8.22
C GLN A 97 14.14 -16.93 -8.44
N PHE A 98 13.92 -18.17 -8.00
CA PHE A 98 14.86 -19.27 -8.17
C PHE A 98 15.09 -19.60 -9.65
N LEU A 99 14.02 -19.66 -10.46
CA LEU A 99 14.10 -19.98 -11.89
C LEU A 99 14.75 -18.86 -12.71
N ILE A 100 14.54 -17.60 -12.34
CA ILE A 100 15.27 -16.44 -12.89
C ILE A 100 16.77 -16.60 -12.63
N GLY A 101 17.15 -17.16 -11.49
CA GLY A 101 18.50 -17.67 -11.27
C GLY A 101 19.56 -16.60 -11.16
N ALA A 102 19.27 -15.46 -10.51
CA ALA A 102 20.29 -14.50 -10.10
C ALA A 102 21.29 -15.15 -9.13
N LYS A 103 22.56 -14.72 -9.17
CA LYS A 103 23.63 -15.30 -8.33
C LYS A 103 23.32 -15.12 -6.83
N LYS A 104 22.91 -13.88 -6.43
CA LYS A 104 22.41 -13.57 -5.09
C LYS A 104 20.89 -13.38 -5.17
N ARG A 105 20.14 -14.11 -4.35
CA ARG A 105 18.66 -14.05 -4.28
C ARG A 105 18.25 -13.61 -2.90
N GLY A 106 18.00 -12.30 -2.76
CA GLY A 106 17.59 -11.65 -1.53
C GLY A 106 16.12 -11.89 -1.21
N ALA A 107 15.81 -12.31 0.02
CA ALA A 107 14.46 -12.48 0.53
C ALA A 107 14.43 -12.44 2.05
N ILE A 108 13.27 -12.13 2.63
CA ILE A 108 13.02 -12.25 4.06
C ILE A 108 12.80 -13.73 4.42
N LYS A 109 13.47 -14.19 5.49
CA LYS A 109 13.21 -15.49 6.13
C LYS A 109 12.05 -15.28 7.12
N TYR A 110 10.85 -15.60 6.68
CA TYR A 110 9.64 -15.41 7.49
C TYR A 110 9.65 -16.22 8.77
N LEU A 111 9.17 -15.63 9.87
CA LEU A 111 8.99 -16.29 11.16
C LEU A 111 8.03 -17.48 11.07
N ARG A 112 7.05 -17.39 10.15
CA ARG A 112 6.03 -18.42 9.98
C ARG A 112 5.99 -18.93 8.56
N ARG A 113 5.86 -20.26 8.41
CA ARG A 113 5.68 -20.97 7.12
C ARG A 113 6.82 -20.84 6.09
N ASN A 114 7.95 -20.27 6.42
CA ASN A 114 9.07 -20.03 5.50
C ASN A 114 9.49 -21.31 4.73
N PHE A 115 9.54 -22.46 5.39
CA PHE A 115 9.90 -23.74 4.75
C PHE A 115 8.80 -24.19 3.79
N LEU A 116 7.53 -24.13 4.20
CA LEU A 116 6.38 -24.54 3.39
C LEU A 116 6.19 -23.67 2.14
N GLU A 117 6.59 -22.42 2.23
CA GLU A 117 6.57 -21.48 1.11
C GLU A 117 7.91 -21.45 0.34
N LEU A 118 8.77 -22.48 0.51
CA LEU A 118 10.02 -22.65 -0.21
C LEU A 118 11.01 -21.50 -0.07
N GLY A 119 10.99 -20.76 1.04
CA GLY A 119 11.90 -19.64 1.28
C GLY A 119 13.37 -20.02 1.26
N PHE A 120 13.71 -21.34 1.44
CA PHE A 120 15.06 -21.88 1.36
C PHE A 120 15.66 -21.85 -0.05
N LEU A 121 14.87 -21.63 -1.11
CA LEU A 121 15.36 -21.44 -2.47
C LEU A 121 16.17 -20.15 -2.63
N ASN A 122 16.03 -19.19 -1.70
CA ASN A 122 16.79 -17.96 -1.71
C ASN A 122 18.06 -18.10 -0.86
N ASN A 123 19.18 -17.60 -1.37
CA ASN A 123 20.51 -17.83 -0.78
C ASN A 123 21.08 -16.63 0.00
N ALA A 124 20.42 -15.47 -0.04
CA ALA A 124 20.76 -14.27 0.74
C ALA A 124 19.52 -13.83 1.52
N ARG A 125 19.45 -14.19 2.81
CA ARG A 125 18.22 -14.03 3.61
C ARG A 125 18.51 -13.35 4.94
N ILE A 126 17.64 -12.43 5.35
CA ILE A 126 17.60 -11.90 6.72
C ILE A 126 16.33 -12.38 7.42
N ALA A 127 16.35 -12.45 8.75
CA ALA A 127 15.17 -12.87 9.52
C ALA A 127 14.12 -11.74 9.55
N GLU A 128 12.84 -12.11 9.40
CA GLU A 128 11.71 -11.22 9.64
C GLU A 128 11.71 -10.73 11.09
N ASN A 129 11.36 -9.47 11.29
CA ASN A 129 11.25 -8.85 12.62
C ASN A 129 9.86 -8.21 12.80
N ASP A 130 9.05 -8.77 13.70
CA ASP A 130 7.68 -8.33 14.00
C ASP A 130 7.58 -6.90 14.55
N LEU A 131 8.70 -6.27 14.90
CA LEU A 131 8.76 -4.90 15.42
C LEU A 131 9.09 -3.85 14.35
N LEU A 132 9.48 -4.29 13.15
CA LEU A 132 9.88 -3.40 12.07
C LEU A 132 8.72 -3.13 11.10
N HIS A 133 8.79 -1.95 10.49
CA HIS A 133 7.93 -1.59 9.38
C HIS A 133 8.36 -2.31 8.08
N ASN A 134 7.42 -2.58 7.17
CA ASN A 134 7.74 -3.22 5.87
C ASN A 134 8.79 -2.44 5.06
N VAL A 135 8.85 -1.12 5.18
CA VAL A 135 9.91 -0.29 4.59
C VAL A 135 11.27 -0.66 5.18
N GLN A 136 11.37 -0.74 6.51
CA GLN A 136 12.62 -1.08 7.20
C GLN A 136 13.09 -2.48 6.86
N GLU A 137 12.18 -3.47 6.77
CA GLU A 137 12.52 -4.82 6.33
C GLU A 137 13.12 -4.84 4.90
N ASN A 138 12.55 -4.06 3.97
CA ASN A 138 13.08 -3.93 2.61
C ASN A 138 14.44 -3.21 2.58
N ILE A 139 14.63 -2.18 3.42
CA ILE A 139 15.89 -1.46 3.57
C ILE A 139 16.96 -2.40 4.12
N HIS A 140 16.71 -3.07 5.26
CA HIS A 140 17.66 -4.00 5.89
C HIS A 140 18.04 -5.16 4.95
N LEU A 141 17.08 -5.69 4.17
CA LEU A 141 17.38 -6.70 3.16
C LEU A 141 18.35 -6.17 2.10
N SER A 142 18.15 -4.93 1.65
CA SER A 142 19.00 -4.29 0.64
C SER A 142 20.40 -3.96 1.19
N GLU A 143 20.48 -3.43 2.41
CA GLU A 143 21.72 -3.16 3.12
C GLU A 143 22.56 -4.43 3.28
N ASN A 144 21.93 -5.51 3.75
CA ASN A 144 22.61 -6.81 3.91
C ASN A 144 23.09 -7.39 2.57
N LEU A 145 22.25 -7.33 1.54
CA LEU A 145 22.55 -7.92 0.23
C LEU A 145 23.72 -7.22 -0.48
N PHE A 146 23.82 -5.90 -0.33
CA PHE A 146 24.78 -5.05 -1.03
C PHE A 146 25.86 -4.43 -0.14
N ASN A 147 25.84 -4.73 1.15
CA ASN A 147 26.76 -4.19 2.17
C ASN A 147 26.76 -2.64 2.25
N PHE A 148 25.55 -2.05 2.25
CA PHE A 148 25.41 -0.63 2.52
C PHE A 148 25.61 -0.33 4.01
N SER A 149 26.01 0.90 4.33
CA SER A 149 25.97 1.37 5.71
C SER A 149 24.51 1.59 6.14
N PRO A 150 24.09 1.02 7.27
CA PRO A 150 22.73 1.20 7.78
C PRO A 150 22.48 2.64 8.25
N GLY A 151 21.23 3.04 8.37
CA GLY A 151 20.80 4.23 9.10
C GLY A 151 20.05 5.29 8.33
N GLU A 152 19.77 5.11 7.04
CA GLU A 152 18.87 6.00 6.29
C GLU A 152 17.50 5.35 6.10
N GLU A 153 16.46 6.08 6.43
CA GLU A 153 15.07 5.69 6.22
C GLU A 153 14.36 6.73 5.31
N PRO A 154 14.53 6.65 3.99
CA PRO A 154 13.92 7.61 3.07
C PRO A 154 12.40 7.55 3.08
N ASP A 155 11.80 8.63 2.57
CA ASP A 155 10.36 8.71 2.31
C ASP A 155 9.92 7.76 1.18
N LEU A 156 8.61 7.47 1.13
CA LEU A 156 8.00 6.81 -0.03
C LEU A 156 8.09 7.74 -1.26
N ILE A 157 8.42 7.17 -2.42
CA ILE A 157 8.70 7.95 -3.63
C ILE A 157 7.62 7.70 -4.69
N LEU A 158 6.81 8.72 -4.91
CA LEU A 158 5.87 8.82 -6.04
C LEU A 158 5.77 10.30 -6.46
N PRO A 159 6.71 10.81 -7.27
CA PRO A 159 6.67 12.20 -7.71
C PRO A 159 5.48 12.43 -8.64
N LEU A 160 4.79 13.55 -8.42
CA LEU A 160 3.71 14.02 -9.26
C LEU A 160 4.24 14.96 -10.34
N THR A 161 3.63 14.92 -11.51
CA THR A 161 3.92 15.83 -12.61
C THR A 161 3.00 17.07 -12.55
N GLU A 162 3.36 18.14 -13.26
CA GLU A 162 2.50 19.32 -13.44
C GLU A 162 1.13 18.95 -14.03
N ARG A 163 1.08 17.89 -14.84
CA ARG A 163 -0.18 17.39 -15.42
C ARG A 163 -1.08 16.78 -14.34
N ASP A 164 -0.50 16.08 -13.38
CA ASP A 164 -1.25 15.48 -12.27
C ASP A 164 -1.79 16.56 -11.33
N HIS A 165 -0.97 17.57 -11.00
CA HIS A 165 -1.41 18.73 -10.23
C HIS A 165 -2.51 19.53 -10.94
N SER A 166 -2.38 19.75 -12.24
CA SER A 166 -3.39 20.42 -13.05
C SER A 166 -4.70 19.65 -13.09
N PHE A 167 -4.63 18.31 -13.20
CA PHE A 167 -5.81 17.45 -13.12
C PHE A 167 -6.55 17.64 -11.79
N ALA A 168 -5.85 17.55 -10.67
CA ALA A 168 -6.46 17.70 -9.34
C ALA A 168 -7.10 19.09 -9.19
N LYS A 169 -6.39 20.17 -9.59
CA LYS A 169 -6.90 21.54 -9.55
C LYS A 169 -8.18 21.71 -10.39
N ASN A 170 -8.16 21.19 -11.61
CA ASN A 170 -9.32 21.30 -12.52
C ASN A 170 -10.53 20.52 -11.98
N PHE A 171 -10.31 19.33 -11.44
CA PHE A 171 -11.37 18.53 -10.81
C PHE A 171 -12.02 19.29 -9.63
N LEU A 172 -11.21 19.78 -8.71
CA LEU A 172 -11.71 20.49 -7.52
C LEU A 172 -12.44 21.78 -7.89
N ASN A 173 -11.88 22.57 -8.82
CA ASN A 173 -12.53 23.80 -9.32
C ASN A 173 -13.87 23.48 -10.01
N GLY A 174 -13.91 22.41 -10.85
CA GLY A 174 -15.13 21.97 -11.51
C GLY A 174 -16.21 21.48 -10.54
N ALA A 175 -15.81 20.97 -9.39
CA ALA A 175 -16.69 20.60 -8.28
C ALA A 175 -17.07 21.77 -7.35
N GLY A 176 -16.53 22.97 -7.57
CA GLY A 176 -16.78 24.15 -6.73
C GLY A 176 -16.06 24.11 -5.39
N ILE A 177 -15.08 23.23 -5.19
CA ILE A 177 -14.30 23.07 -3.96
C ILE A 177 -13.15 24.07 -3.95
N LYS A 178 -13.12 24.95 -2.98
CA LYS A 178 -12.10 25.99 -2.80
C LYS A 178 -10.90 25.48 -2.01
N GLU A 179 -9.78 26.17 -2.10
CA GLU A 179 -8.57 25.84 -1.32
C GLU A 179 -8.76 25.99 0.20
N THR A 180 -9.74 26.80 0.62
CA THR A 180 -10.09 27.05 2.03
C THR A 180 -11.09 26.04 2.60
N ASP A 181 -11.71 25.24 1.76
CA ASP A 181 -12.71 24.27 2.18
C ASP A 181 -12.01 23.02 2.75
N ALA A 182 -12.55 22.48 3.84
CA ALA A 182 -12.05 21.23 4.40
C ALA A 182 -12.31 20.08 3.43
N LEU A 183 -11.26 19.32 3.06
CA LEU A 183 -11.33 18.25 2.09
C LEU A 183 -10.81 16.94 2.68
N ILE A 184 -11.66 15.93 2.78
CA ILE A 184 -11.33 14.64 3.37
C ILE A 184 -11.38 13.54 2.31
N GLY A 185 -10.31 12.75 2.20
CA GLY A 185 -10.30 11.59 1.33
C GLY A 185 -10.72 10.32 2.07
N PHE A 186 -11.55 9.47 1.44
CA PHE A 186 -11.96 8.17 1.96
C PHE A 186 -11.54 7.05 1.03
N HIS A 187 -11.04 5.95 1.60
CA HIS A 187 -10.90 4.68 0.90
C HIS A 187 -11.49 3.54 1.75
N ALA A 188 -12.70 3.11 1.40
CA ALA A 188 -13.42 2.05 2.10
C ALA A 188 -13.03 0.64 1.64
N GLY A 189 -12.19 0.53 0.60
CA GLY A 189 -11.76 -0.73 0.01
C GLY A 189 -10.61 -1.41 0.75
N SER A 190 -10.29 -2.60 0.31
CA SER A 190 -9.07 -3.36 0.61
C SER A 190 -8.97 -4.54 -0.34
N ALA A 191 -7.86 -5.28 -0.33
CA ALA A 191 -7.75 -6.53 -1.09
C ALA A 191 -8.93 -7.47 -0.83
N THR A 192 -9.46 -8.10 -1.89
CA THR A 192 -10.63 -9.00 -1.81
C THR A 192 -10.24 -10.47 -1.67
N PHE A 193 -9.06 -10.84 -2.18
CA PHE A 193 -8.57 -12.22 -2.15
C PHE A 193 -8.21 -12.69 -0.72
N LYS A 194 -8.22 -14.00 -0.49
CA LYS A 194 -7.89 -14.64 0.78
C LYS A 194 -8.71 -14.13 1.97
N ASN A 195 -9.96 -13.80 1.76
CA ASN A 195 -10.87 -13.30 2.80
C ASN A 195 -10.43 -11.96 3.42
N GLN A 196 -9.55 -11.21 2.77
CA GLN A 196 -9.05 -9.92 3.29
C GLN A 196 -10.12 -8.83 3.29
N ILE A 197 -11.21 -9.01 2.54
CA ILE A 197 -12.40 -8.16 2.63
C ILE A 197 -12.93 -8.02 4.08
N LYS A 198 -12.65 -9.00 4.95
CA LYS A 198 -13.02 -8.94 6.38
C LYS A 198 -12.18 -7.96 7.21
N ARG A 199 -11.20 -7.30 6.61
CA ARG A 199 -10.47 -6.17 7.21
C ARG A 199 -11.15 -4.82 6.95
N ARG A 200 -12.19 -4.79 6.11
CA ARG A 200 -12.93 -3.56 5.79
C ARG A 200 -13.84 -3.18 6.93
N TRP A 201 -13.78 -1.92 7.31
CA TRP A 201 -14.81 -1.27 8.08
C TRP A 201 -16.07 -1.12 7.22
N GLU A 202 -17.24 -1.25 7.81
CA GLU A 202 -18.49 -1.34 7.06
C GLU A 202 -18.77 -0.07 6.23
N PRO A 203 -19.28 -0.19 4.99
CA PRO A 203 -19.58 0.96 4.13
C PRO A 203 -20.56 1.95 4.78
N GLN A 204 -21.52 1.44 5.54
CA GLN A 204 -22.53 2.24 6.26
C GLN A 204 -21.87 3.17 7.29
N LYS A 205 -20.80 2.72 7.95
CA LYS A 205 -20.05 3.53 8.90
C LYS A 205 -19.20 4.59 8.21
N PHE A 206 -18.66 4.31 7.00
CA PHE A 206 -18.04 5.35 6.18
C PHE A 206 -19.07 6.41 5.77
N ALA A 207 -20.30 5.99 5.40
CA ALA A 207 -21.37 6.93 5.06
C ALA A 207 -21.80 7.79 6.27
N GLU A 208 -21.91 7.19 7.45
CA GLU A 208 -22.21 7.92 8.69
C GLU A 208 -21.10 8.91 9.05
N LEU A 209 -19.83 8.50 8.95
CA LEU A 209 -18.69 9.38 9.15
C LEU A 209 -18.69 10.55 8.16
N ALA A 210 -18.99 10.28 6.87
CA ALA A 210 -19.08 11.32 5.86
C ALA A 210 -20.17 12.35 6.19
N ARG A 211 -21.36 11.90 6.63
CA ARG A 211 -22.42 12.83 7.10
C ARG A 211 -21.96 13.69 8.26
N LEU A 212 -21.32 13.10 9.27
CA LEU A 212 -20.80 13.88 10.41
C LEU A 212 -19.81 14.95 9.97
N LEU A 213 -18.90 14.63 9.04
CA LEU A 213 -17.91 15.57 8.53
C LEU A 213 -18.55 16.67 7.67
N VAL A 214 -19.54 16.33 6.86
CA VAL A 214 -20.29 17.32 6.07
C VAL A 214 -21.11 18.23 6.97
N ASP A 215 -21.89 17.68 7.89
CA ASP A 215 -22.88 18.42 8.69
C ASP A 215 -22.21 19.26 9.79
N LYS A 216 -21.17 18.74 10.44
CA LYS A 216 -20.53 19.41 11.58
C LYS A 216 -19.29 20.21 11.21
N GLU A 217 -18.51 19.73 10.23
CA GLU A 217 -17.23 20.34 9.85
C GLU A 217 -17.33 21.12 8.53
N ASN A 218 -18.49 21.12 7.88
CA ASN A 218 -18.70 21.71 6.53
C ASN A 218 -17.64 21.21 5.53
N ALA A 219 -17.26 19.92 5.63
CA ALA A 219 -16.23 19.32 4.81
C ALA A 219 -16.76 18.79 3.48
N HIS A 220 -15.91 18.75 2.48
CA HIS A 220 -16.09 17.93 1.29
C HIS A 220 -15.43 16.56 1.48
N VAL A 221 -16.03 15.50 0.93
CA VAL A 221 -15.50 14.15 1.01
C VAL A 221 -15.29 13.57 -0.38
N LEU A 222 -14.08 13.08 -0.66
CA LEU A 222 -13.76 12.35 -1.89
C LEU A 222 -13.64 10.85 -1.61
N ILE A 223 -14.42 10.02 -2.29
CA ILE A 223 -14.40 8.56 -2.12
C ILE A 223 -13.54 7.93 -3.20
N PHE A 224 -12.35 7.47 -2.82
CA PHE A 224 -11.37 6.82 -3.68
C PHE A 224 -11.60 5.31 -3.78
N GLY A 225 -11.05 4.69 -4.84
CA GLY A 225 -11.04 3.26 -5.04
C GLY A 225 -10.95 2.89 -6.52
N GLY A 226 -10.46 1.69 -6.81
CA GLY A 226 -10.36 1.14 -8.17
C GLY A 226 -11.71 0.83 -8.82
N PRO A 227 -11.67 0.41 -10.10
CA PRO A 227 -12.90 -0.01 -10.81
C PRO A 227 -13.64 -1.16 -10.12
N GLU A 228 -12.89 -2.07 -9.49
CA GLU A 228 -13.43 -3.21 -8.73
C GLU A 228 -14.16 -2.81 -7.44
N GLU A 229 -14.06 -1.55 -7.04
CA GLU A 229 -14.71 -0.97 -5.87
C GLU A 229 -15.83 0.04 -6.25
N ALA A 230 -16.26 0.03 -7.52
CA ALA A 230 -17.28 0.96 -8.01
C ALA A 230 -18.61 0.85 -7.24
N ASP A 231 -19.09 -0.38 -7.01
CA ASP A 231 -20.32 -0.62 -6.25
C ASP A 231 -20.18 -0.13 -4.80
N LEU A 232 -19.04 -0.39 -4.16
CA LEU A 232 -18.76 0.05 -2.80
C LEU A 232 -18.76 1.59 -2.67
N LYS A 233 -18.14 2.28 -3.62
CA LYS A 233 -18.14 3.75 -3.68
C LYS A 233 -19.55 4.31 -3.89
N THR A 234 -20.30 3.71 -4.80
CA THR A 234 -21.69 4.12 -5.11
C THR A 234 -22.61 3.90 -3.92
N GLU A 235 -22.47 2.78 -3.20
CA GLU A 235 -23.23 2.49 -1.98
C GLU A 235 -23.04 3.60 -0.93
N ILE A 236 -21.79 4.00 -0.68
CA ILE A 236 -21.49 5.05 0.29
C ILE A 236 -22.04 6.40 -0.18
N LEU A 237 -21.82 6.76 -1.45
CA LEU A 237 -22.30 8.02 -2.03
C LEU A 237 -23.82 8.15 -1.90
N GLN A 238 -24.57 7.10 -2.29
CA GLN A 238 -26.03 7.09 -2.21
C GLN A 238 -26.53 7.12 -0.77
N ALA A 239 -25.86 6.38 0.13
CA ALA A 239 -26.20 6.39 1.55
C ALA A 239 -26.05 7.78 2.16
N VAL A 240 -25.04 8.57 1.78
CA VAL A 240 -24.84 9.94 2.29
C VAL A 240 -25.87 10.91 1.71
N GLY A 241 -26.05 10.90 0.38
CA GLY A 241 -27.02 11.75 -0.32
C GLY A 241 -26.70 13.26 -0.27
N SER A 242 -25.43 13.64 -0.09
CA SER A 242 -24.98 15.02 -0.03
C SER A 242 -24.17 15.42 -1.27
N PRO A 243 -24.36 16.63 -1.83
CA PRO A 243 -23.55 17.14 -2.93
C PRO A 243 -22.09 17.38 -2.56
N ASN A 244 -21.77 17.46 -1.27
CA ASN A 244 -20.40 17.62 -0.75
C ASN A 244 -19.62 16.29 -0.75
N VAL A 245 -20.23 15.18 -1.16
CA VAL A 245 -19.58 13.86 -1.26
C VAL A 245 -19.46 13.46 -2.72
N LEU A 246 -18.25 13.19 -3.19
CA LEU A 246 -17.95 12.97 -4.60
C LEU A 246 -17.08 11.72 -4.81
N ILE A 247 -17.24 11.10 -5.97
CA ILE A 247 -16.34 10.04 -6.45
C ILE A 247 -15.47 10.66 -7.55
N PRO A 248 -14.15 10.82 -7.33
CA PRO A 248 -13.29 11.38 -8.36
C PRO A 248 -13.18 10.47 -9.58
N ALA A 249 -13.23 11.05 -10.77
CA ALA A 249 -13.02 10.37 -12.04
C ALA A 249 -11.53 10.18 -12.33
N GLY A 250 -10.78 9.63 -11.37
CA GLY A 250 -9.35 9.29 -11.56
C GLY A 250 -9.20 7.85 -12.02
N ASP A 251 -8.50 7.62 -13.13
CA ASP A 251 -8.27 6.30 -13.73
C ASP A 251 -6.82 5.81 -13.52
N THR A 252 -5.96 6.62 -12.89
CA THR A 252 -4.55 6.31 -12.62
C THR A 252 -4.19 6.54 -11.15
N ILE A 253 -3.13 5.87 -10.70
CA ILE A 253 -2.57 6.04 -9.35
C ILE A 253 -2.09 7.50 -9.15
N ALA A 254 -1.43 8.08 -10.16
CA ALA A 254 -0.92 9.45 -10.08
C ALA A 254 -2.04 10.50 -9.93
N LYS A 255 -3.15 10.36 -10.67
CA LYS A 255 -4.31 11.25 -10.50
C LYS A 255 -4.95 11.13 -9.12
N SER A 256 -5.10 9.89 -8.62
CA SER A 256 -5.57 9.64 -7.26
C SER A 256 -4.63 10.26 -6.22
N ALA A 257 -3.31 10.08 -6.39
CA ALA A 257 -2.30 10.67 -5.54
C ALA A 257 -2.35 12.20 -5.53
N ALA A 258 -2.54 12.83 -6.70
CA ALA A 258 -2.66 14.28 -6.82
C ALA A 258 -3.89 14.86 -6.08
N LEU A 259 -5.01 14.15 -6.10
CA LEU A 259 -6.21 14.53 -5.32
C LEU A 259 -6.01 14.26 -3.82
N ILE A 260 -5.39 13.14 -3.45
CA ILE A 260 -5.07 12.82 -2.05
C ILE A 260 -4.13 13.87 -1.46
N ASN A 261 -3.14 14.35 -2.23
CA ASN A 261 -2.21 15.42 -1.83
C ASN A 261 -2.92 16.75 -1.50
N ARG A 262 -4.16 16.94 -1.97
CA ARG A 262 -4.99 18.11 -1.68
C ARG A 262 -5.91 17.91 -0.47
N CYS A 263 -6.02 16.70 0.05
CA CYS A 263 -6.85 16.41 1.21
C CYS A 263 -6.17 16.86 2.51
N ASP A 264 -6.95 17.43 3.44
CA ASP A 264 -6.49 17.79 4.79
C ASP A 264 -6.31 16.55 5.67
N ALA A 265 -7.10 15.50 5.42
CA ALA A 265 -6.97 14.19 6.05
C ALA A 265 -7.44 13.07 5.11
N PHE A 266 -6.94 11.86 5.34
CA PHE A 266 -7.31 10.67 4.58
C PHE A 266 -7.73 9.53 5.52
N VAL A 267 -8.95 9.00 5.37
CA VAL A 267 -9.47 7.89 6.18
C VAL A 267 -9.49 6.63 5.35
N THR A 268 -8.83 5.59 5.80
CA THR A 268 -8.67 4.38 4.98
C THR A 268 -8.60 3.11 5.81
N ASN A 269 -9.09 2.00 5.26
CA ASN A 269 -8.76 0.68 5.74
C ASN A 269 -7.28 0.36 5.49
N ASP A 270 -6.77 -0.68 6.14
CA ASP A 270 -5.47 -1.30 5.84
C ASP A 270 -5.43 -1.73 4.35
N SER A 271 -4.85 -0.89 3.50
CA SER A 271 -4.84 -1.02 2.04
C SER A 271 -3.68 -0.27 1.38
N GLY A 272 -3.47 -0.50 0.07
CA GLY A 272 -2.46 0.23 -0.70
C GLY A 272 -2.66 1.75 -0.74
N MET A 273 -3.91 2.22 -0.63
CA MET A 273 -4.24 3.65 -0.61
C MET A 273 -3.75 4.35 0.66
N MET A 274 -3.62 3.65 1.78
CA MET A 274 -2.99 4.16 3.00
C MET A 274 -1.53 4.58 2.73
N HIS A 275 -0.80 3.74 2.03
CA HIS A 275 0.59 4.02 1.68
C HIS A 275 0.69 5.11 0.60
N LEU A 276 -0.32 5.20 -0.29
CA LEU A 276 -0.40 6.30 -1.26
C LEU A 276 -0.58 7.65 -0.56
N ALA A 277 -1.46 7.73 0.44
CA ALA A 277 -1.64 8.92 1.26
C ALA A 277 -0.34 9.28 2.01
N SER A 278 0.37 8.28 2.54
CA SER A 278 1.69 8.48 3.17
C SER A 278 2.73 9.04 2.21
N ALA A 279 2.76 8.56 0.96
CA ALA A 279 3.67 9.08 -0.07
C ALA A 279 3.36 10.54 -0.42
N MET A 280 2.10 10.96 -0.30
CA MET A 280 1.65 12.33 -0.50
C MET A 280 1.77 13.19 0.76
N LYS A 281 2.25 12.64 1.88
CA LYS A 281 2.33 13.31 3.19
C LYS A 281 0.98 13.80 3.71
N THR A 282 -0.11 13.21 3.26
CA THR A 282 -1.46 13.53 3.71
C THR A 282 -1.72 12.90 5.08
N PRO A 283 -2.10 13.66 6.11
CA PRO A 283 -2.43 13.13 7.43
C PRO A 283 -3.47 12.02 7.33
N THR A 284 -3.23 10.87 7.96
CA THR A 284 -3.99 9.65 7.67
C THR A 284 -4.58 9.01 8.93
N VAL A 285 -5.90 8.77 8.94
CA VAL A 285 -6.55 7.86 9.89
C VAL A 285 -6.58 6.46 9.30
N ALA A 286 -5.77 5.57 9.87
CA ALA A 286 -5.63 4.18 9.45
C ALA A 286 -6.53 3.27 10.28
N ILE A 287 -7.53 2.65 9.65
CA ILE A 287 -8.43 1.68 10.29
C ILE A 287 -7.76 0.30 10.20
N ILE A 288 -7.24 -0.18 11.33
CA ILE A 288 -6.47 -1.42 11.40
C ILE A 288 -7.07 -2.37 12.44
N GLY A 289 -7.46 -3.56 12.02
CA GLY A 289 -8.01 -4.58 12.89
C GLY A 289 -7.03 -5.71 13.21
N PRO A 290 -6.91 -6.74 12.33
CA PRO A 290 -6.15 -7.94 12.63
C PRO A 290 -4.64 -7.83 12.32
N THR A 291 -4.20 -6.79 11.61
CA THR A 291 -2.83 -6.64 11.11
C THR A 291 -1.93 -6.02 12.18
N ASN A 292 -0.66 -6.42 12.20
CA ASN A 292 0.34 -5.79 13.06
C ASN A 292 0.59 -4.34 12.61
N THR A 293 0.32 -3.40 13.48
CA THR A 293 0.48 -1.97 13.19
C THR A 293 1.94 -1.57 12.95
N ASN A 294 2.90 -2.29 13.52
CA ASN A 294 4.32 -2.06 13.24
C ASN A 294 4.64 -2.24 11.76
N TYR A 295 4.02 -3.23 11.10
CA TYR A 295 4.31 -3.54 9.70
C TYR A 295 3.91 -2.44 8.72
N ILE A 296 2.77 -1.77 8.98
CA ILE A 296 2.02 -1.05 7.95
C ILE A 296 1.48 0.31 8.36
N HIS A 297 1.86 0.87 9.53
CA HIS A 297 1.40 2.23 9.85
C HIS A 297 1.79 3.21 8.73
N PRO A 298 1.10 4.36 8.58
CA PRO A 298 1.47 5.37 7.60
C PRO A 298 2.93 5.83 7.78
N TRP A 299 3.75 5.67 6.73
CA TRP A 299 5.20 5.89 6.81
C TRP A 299 5.55 7.37 6.69
N HIS A 300 6.27 7.92 7.66
CA HIS A 300 6.78 9.29 7.69
C HIS A 300 5.74 10.37 7.35
N THR A 301 4.50 10.17 7.76
CA THR A 301 3.44 11.16 7.69
C THR A 301 2.71 11.23 9.03
N GLU A 302 1.98 12.29 9.29
CA GLU A 302 1.14 12.39 10.48
C GLU A 302 0.00 11.38 10.39
N TYR A 303 -0.28 10.65 11.48
CA TYR A 303 -1.33 9.63 11.45
C TYR A 303 -1.97 9.35 12.80
N GLU A 304 -3.17 8.80 12.73
CA GLU A 304 -3.88 8.18 13.83
C GLU A 304 -4.27 6.74 13.48
N ILE A 305 -4.12 5.82 14.42
CA ILE A 305 -4.60 4.45 14.23
C ILE A 305 -5.96 4.28 14.90
N ALA A 306 -6.99 3.97 14.10
CA ALA A 306 -8.30 3.58 14.57
C ALA A 306 -8.35 2.05 14.74
N SER A 307 -8.19 1.60 15.96
CA SER A 307 -8.19 0.16 16.35
C SER A 307 -8.74 -0.03 17.74
N LEU A 308 -9.32 -1.20 18.01
CA LEU A 308 -9.73 -1.61 19.36
C LEU A 308 -8.58 -2.23 20.16
N PHE A 309 -7.42 -2.47 19.56
CA PHE A 309 -6.24 -3.09 20.20
C PHE A 309 -6.58 -4.33 21.05
N LEU A 310 -7.40 -5.23 20.50
CA LEU A 310 -7.83 -6.43 21.22
C LEU A 310 -6.65 -7.37 21.48
N GLU A 311 -6.65 -8.08 22.60
CA GLU A 311 -5.62 -9.06 22.98
C GLU A 311 -5.33 -10.13 21.90
N CYS A 312 -6.34 -10.46 21.08
CA CYS A 312 -6.18 -11.38 19.95
C CYS A 312 -5.55 -10.76 18.69
N SER A 313 -5.22 -9.47 18.71
CA SER A 313 -4.54 -8.77 17.62
C SER A 313 -3.08 -8.48 18.00
N PRO A 314 -2.14 -8.61 17.06
CA PRO A 314 -2.30 -9.01 15.65
C PRO A 314 -2.53 -10.51 15.47
N CYS A 315 -3.43 -10.90 14.55
CA CYS A 315 -3.66 -12.30 14.18
C CYS A 315 -3.54 -12.56 12.66
N PHE A 316 -3.39 -11.51 11.86
CA PHE A 316 -3.04 -11.63 10.45
C PHE A 316 -1.54 -11.90 10.30
N ILE A 317 -1.19 -12.85 9.44
CA ILE A 317 0.19 -13.17 9.08
C ILE A 317 0.35 -13.18 7.56
N TYR A 318 1.49 -12.76 7.07
CA TYR A 318 1.82 -12.85 5.65
C TYR A 318 1.95 -14.31 5.22
N SER A 319 0.94 -14.82 4.54
CA SER A 319 0.89 -16.20 4.07
C SER A 319 -0.11 -16.38 2.93
N PRO A 320 -0.08 -17.48 2.16
CA PRO A 320 -1.11 -17.80 1.17
C PRO A 320 -2.46 -18.20 1.78
N ARG A 321 -2.54 -18.38 3.11
CA ARG A 321 -3.78 -18.81 3.78
C ARG A 321 -4.79 -17.66 3.86
N PRO A 322 -6.10 -17.96 3.73
CA PRO A 322 -7.14 -16.98 3.98
C PRO A 322 -7.14 -16.47 5.43
N LEU A 323 -7.47 -15.21 5.61
CA LEU A 323 -7.69 -14.61 6.92
C LEU A 323 -8.82 -15.32 7.65
N LYS A 324 -8.57 -15.73 8.90
CA LYS A 324 -9.53 -16.39 9.79
C LYS A 324 -9.58 -15.68 11.13
N CYS A 325 -10.78 -15.47 11.63
CA CYS A 325 -10.97 -14.99 12.99
C CYS A 325 -11.28 -16.19 13.93
N PHE A 326 -10.52 -16.32 15.00
CA PHE A 326 -10.65 -17.42 15.97
C PHE A 326 -11.56 -17.08 17.17
N ARG A 327 -12.04 -15.82 17.27
CA ARG A 327 -12.97 -15.43 18.35
C ARG A 327 -14.25 -16.26 18.32
N LYS A 328 -14.77 -16.57 19.50
CA LYS A 328 -16.01 -17.34 19.68
C LYS A 328 -17.24 -16.44 19.86
N ASP A 329 -17.04 -15.23 20.39
CA ASP A 329 -18.07 -14.21 20.60
C ASP A 329 -18.47 -13.52 19.29
N VAL A 330 -17.82 -12.43 18.93
CA VAL A 330 -18.06 -11.67 17.69
C VAL A 330 -16.90 -11.88 16.72
N LYS A 331 -17.19 -12.48 15.54
CA LYS A 331 -16.19 -12.66 14.48
C LYS A 331 -15.78 -11.29 13.93
N PHE A 332 -14.43 -11.08 13.82
CA PHE A 332 -13.85 -9.81 13.40
C PHE A 332 -14.28 -8.60 14.24
N LYS A 333 -14.45 -8.81 15.53
CA LYS A 333 -14.81 -7.77 16.51
C LYS A 333 -13.94 -6.52 16.34
N CYS A 334 -12.63 -6.69 16.11
CA CYS A 334 -11.65 -5.62 15.92
C CYS A 334 -12.02 -4.59 14.84
N ILE A 335 -12.88 -4.96 13.88
CA ILE A 335 -13.40 -4.07 12.83
C ILE A 335 -14.87 -3.74 13.08
N ARG A 336 -15.70 -4.77 13.40
CA ARG A 336 -17.15 -4.60 13.52
C ARG A 336 -17.59 -3.70 14.67
N GLU A 337 -16.88 -3.73 15.79
CA GLU A 337 -17.22 -2.92 16.97
C GLU A 337 -16.44 -1.59 17.02
N LEU A 338 -15.56 -1.32 16.06
CA LEU A 338 -14.99 0.02 15.91
C LEU A 338 -16.11 0.99 15.51
N THR A 339 -16.37 1.98 16.38
CA THR A 339 -17.49 2.91 16.19
C THR A 339 -17.12 4.08 15.29
N VAL A 340 -18.13 4.74 14.71
CA VAL A 340 -17.95 5.94 13.89
C VAL A 340 -17.36 7.08 14.73
N GLU A 341 -17.84 7.25 15.98
CA GLU A 341 -17.34 8.27 16.88
C GLU A 341 -15.84 8.12 17.16
N MET A 342 -15.34 6.90 17.36
CA MET A 342 -13.90 6.66 17.55
C MET A 342 -13.06 7.12 16.37
N VAL A 343 -13.53 6.89 15.13
CA VAL A 343 -12.85 7.30 13.91
C VAL A 343 -12.97 8.81 13.70
N TYR A 344 -14.17 9.37 13.94
CA TYR A 344 -14.44 10.81 13.85
C TYR A 344 -13.52 11.64 14.74
N GLN A 345 -13.36 11.25 16.00
CA GLN A 345 -12.46 11.95 16.93
C GLN A 345 -11.00 11.96 16.45
N LYS A 346 -10.56 10.89 15.79
CA LYS A 346 -9.22 10.83 15.19
C LYS A 346 -9.09 11.75 13.97
N VAL A 347 -10.13 11.88 13.16
CA VAL A 347 -10.15 12.86 12.07
C VAL A 347 -10.07 14.28 12.63
N LEU A 348 -10.86 14.61 13.64
CA LEU A 348 -10.83 15.93 14.27
C LEU A 348 -9.45 16.26 14.87
N HIS A 349 -8.79 15.28 15.47
CA HIS A 349 -7.44 15.45 16.01
C HIS A 349 -6.45 15.87 14.91
N LEU A 350 -6.45 15.19 13.75
CA LEU A 350 -5.60 15.55 12.62
C LEU A 350 -5.97 16.92 12.03
N LEU A 351 -7.26 17.20 11.87
CA LEU A 351 -7.73 18.50 11.36
C LEU A 351 -7.38 19.68 12.30
N GLY A 352 -7.43 19.46 13.61
CA GLY A 352 -7.05 20.44 14.61
C GLY A 352 -5.58 20.85 14.54
N ARG A 353 -4.70 19.91 14.23
CA ARG A 353 -3.27 20.16 14.02
C ARG A 353 -2.99 20.90 12.70
N ASN A 354 -3.77 20.62 11.66
CA ASN A 354 -3.59 21.25 10.35
C ASN A 354 -4.14 22.68 10.28
N ARG A 355 -5.15 23.02 11.08
CA ARG A 355 -5.70 24.39 11.13
C ARG A 355 -4.76 25.43 11.78
N THR A 356 -3.68 24.97 12.42
CA THR A 356 -2.65 25.82 13.03
C THR A 356 -1.43 26.06 12.13
N ARG A 357 -1.42 25.52 10.93
CA ARG A 357 -0.40 25.69 9.90
C ARG A 357 -0.88 26.60 8.77
#